data_008f3b304f7a0841ae0f7abc93f6a2c9
#
_entry.id   008f3b304f7a0841ae0f7abc93f6a2c9
#
_cell.length_a   1.000
_cell.length_b   1.000
_cell.length_c   1.000
_cell.angle_alpha   90.00
_cell.angle_beta   90.00
_cell.angle_gamma   90.00
#
_symmetry.space_group_name_H-M   'P 1'
#
loop_
_entity.id
_entity.type
_entity.pdbx_description
1 polymer ?
#
loop_
_entity_poly.entity_id
_entity_poly.type
_entity_poly.pdbx_seq_one_letter_code
_entity_poly.pdbx_strand_id
1 'polypeptide(L)'
;MGERLHTIITASAPTLLPRTWYGMPAYSNGNKIICFFRSRPKFGERYMTLGFNDVANLDEGLMWPIYFALTGLTAAEEAKIAALVKKAVS
;
A
#
# COMPACT_ATOMS: atom_id res chain seq x y z
N MET A 1 8.66 -9.88 -3.90
CA MET A 1 8.04 -8.53 -4.03
C MET A 1 7.41 -8.03 -2.74
N GLY A 2 6.80 -8.88 -1.97
CA GLY A 2 6.17 -8.48 -0.70
C GLY A 2 7.13 -7.91 0.34
N GLU A 3 8.30 -8.50 0.49
CA GLU A 3 9.32 -8.00 1.42
C GLU A 3 9.80 -6.61 1.04
N ARG A 4 9.94 -6.36 -0.26
CA ARG A 4 10.37 -5.05 -0.75
C ARG A 4 9.28 -4.00 -0.52
N LEU A 5 8.02 -4.35 -0.74
CA LEU A 5 6.89 -3.47 -0.42
C LEU A 5 6.87 -3.10 1.06
N HIS A 6 7.06 -4.08 1.93
CA HIS A 6 7.12 -3.84 3.36
C HIS A 6 8.21 -2.82 3.70
N THR A 7 9.40 -3.00 3.14
CA THR A 7 10.53 -2.08 3.36
C THR A 7 10.19 -0.66 2.91
N ILE A 8 9.61 -0.52 1.71
CA ILE A 8 9.24 0.79 1.16
C ILE A 8 8.20 1.47 2.04
N ILE A 9 7.16 0.76 2.43
CA ILE A 9 6.07 1.33 3.24
C ILE A 9 6.58 1.77 4.60
N THR A 10 7.35 0.92 5.28
CA THR A 10 7.83 1.23 6.62
C THR A 10 8.87 2.35 6.60
N ALA A 11 9.69 2.43 5.56
CA ALA A 11 10.65 3.54 5.41
C ALA A 11 9.96 4.86 5.08
N SER A 12 8.88 4.81 4.30
CA SER A 12 8.16 6.02 3.86
C SER A 12 7.25 6.57 4.95
N ALA A 13 6.72 5.72 5.81
CA ALA A 13 5.82 6.10 6.89
C ALA A 13 6.15 5.29 8.16
N PRO A 14 7.24 5.65 8.87
CA PRO A 14 7.70 4.86 10.03
C PRO A 14 6.70 4.83 11.20
N THR A 15 5.73 5.74 11.21
CA THR A 15 4.69 5.76 12.25
C THR A 15 3.62 4.71 12.06
N LEU A 16 3.52 4.11 10.88
CA LEU A 16 2.54 3.06 10.64
C LEU A 16 2.97 1.75 11.30
N LEU A 17 1.99 1.06 11.88
CA LEU A 17 2.21 -0.22 12.55
C LEU A 17 1.80 -1.36 11.62
N PRO A 18 2.71 -2.34 11.38
CA PRO A 18 2.36 -3.51 10.59
C PRO A 18 1.30 -4.35 11.31
N ARG A 19 0.35 -4.85 10.54
CA ARG A 19 -0.73 -5.71 11.04
C ARG A 19 -1.08 -6.77 10.02
N THR A 20 -1.81 -7.79 10.47
CA THR A 20 -2.49 -8.72 9.57
C THR A 20 -3.96 -8.34 9.52
N TRP A 21 -4.49 -8.17 8.32
CA TRP A 21 -5.86 -7.71 8.10
C TRP A 21 -6.47 -8.58 6.99
N TYR A 22 -7.46 -9.39 7.36
CA TYR A 22 -8.05 -10.38 6.45
C TYR A 22 -6.99 -11.25 5.76
N GLY A 23 -5.97 -11.66 6.52
CA GLY A 23 -4.88 -12.47 6.00
C GLY A 23 -3.87 -11.73 5.12
N MET A 24 -3.97 -10.40 5.03
CA MET A 24 -3.06 -9.57 4.23
C MET A 24 -2.16 -8.74 5.12
N PRO A 25 -0.92 -8.47 4.69
CA PRO A 25 -0.10 -7.45 5.33
C PRO A 25 -0.78 -6.09 5.21
N ALA A 26 -0.91 -5.40 6.33
CA ALA A 26 -1.57 -4.10 6.39
C ALA A 26 -0.78 -3.17 7.31
N TYR A 27 -1.06 -1.88 7.20
CA TYR A 27 -0.33 -0.86 7.95
C TYR A 27 -1.33 0.12 8.52
N SER A 28 -1.30 0.27 9.85
CA SER A 28 -2.32 1.04 10.55
C SER A 28 -1.77 2.27 11.22
N ASN A 29 -2.64 3.28 11.33
CA ASN A 29 -2.42 4.45 12.16
C ASN A 29 -3.48 4.37 13.27
N GLY A 30 -3.04 3.97 14.46
CA GLY A 30 -3.96 3.66 15.54
C GLY A 30 -4.82 2.45 15.18
N ASN A 31 -6.13 2.60 15.20
CA ASN A 31 -7.07 1.52 14.89
C ASN A 31 -7.49 1.47 13.41
N LYS A 32 -6.95 2.37 12.59
CA LYS A 32 -7.39 2.51 11.20
C LYS A 32 -6.32 1.99 10.26
N ILE A 33 -6.72 1.12 9.33
CA ILE A 33 -5.84 0.61 8.28
C ILE A 33 -5.71 1.68 7.20
N ILE A 34 -4.49 2.12 6.97
CA ILE A 34 -4.18 3.12 5.93
C ILE A 34 -4.00 2.46 4.58
N CYS A 35 -3.16 1.40 4.54
CA CYS A 35 -2.91 0.67 3.31
C CYS A 35 -2.65 -0.80 3.60
N PHE A 36 -2.72 -1.60 2.56
CA PHE A 36 -2.50 -3.04 2.63
C PHE A 36 -2.03 -3.53 1.27
N PHE A 37 -1.42 -4.71 1.23
CA PHE A 37 -1.20 -5.34 -0.06
C PHE A 37 -1.59 -6.81 0.00
N ARG A 38 -2.08 -7.29 -1.14
CA ARG A 38 -2.46 -8.68 -1.34
C ARG A 38 -1.44 -9.28 -2.30
N SER A 39 -0.65 -10.21 -1.79
CA SER A 39 0.28 -10.93 -2.62
C SER A 39 -0.49 -11.82 -3.59
N ARG A 40 0.19 -12.33 -4.59
CA ARG A 40 -0.39 -13.13 -5.66
C ARG A 40 -1.46 -14.06 -5.15
N PRO A 41 -2.66 -13.94 -5.65
CA PRO A 41 -3.78 -14.66 -5.09
C PRO A 41 -3.76 -16.12 -5.46
N LYS A 42 -4.43 -16.87 -4.61
CA LYS A 42 -4.69 -18.29 -4.78
C LYS A 42 -5.51 -18.62 -6.04
N PHE A 43 -6.04 -17.60 -6.71
CA PHE A 43 -6.96 -17.76 -7.83
C PHE A 43 -6.37 -17.35 -9.18
N GLY A 44 -5.03 -17.29 -9.27
CA GLY A 44 -4.37 -17.07 -10.55
C GLY A 44 -4.43 -15.64 -11.09
N GLU A 45 -4.66 -14.65 -10.24
CA GLU A 45 -4.52 -13.26 -10.66
C GLU A 45 -3.07 -13.01 -11.05
N ARG A 46 -2.88 -12.25 -12.10
CA ARG A 46 -1.56 -12.00 -12.68
C ARG A 46 -0.77 -10.87 -12.01
N TYR A 47 -1.34 -10.22 -11.00
CA TYR A 47 -0.70 -9.09 -10.33
C TYR A 47 -0.97 -9.09 -8.84
N MET A 48 -0.13 -8.38 -8.08
CA MET A 48 -0.42 -8.03 -6.69
C MET A 48 -1.29 -6.79 -6.65
N THR A 49 -2.04 -6.62 -5.57
CA THR A 49 -2.80 -5.40 -5.34
C THR A 49 -2.21 -4.65 -4.15
N LEU A 50 -1.91 -3.37 -4.35
CA LEU A 50 -1.64 -2.43 -3.27
C LEU A 50 -2.86 -1.54 -3.13
N GLY A 51 -3.48 -1.54 -1.95
CA GLY A 51 -4.71 -0.79 -1.71
C GLY A 51 -4.58 0.22 -0.59
N PHE A 52 -5.34 1.30 -0.70
CA PHE A 52 -5.46 2.32 0.33
C PHE A 52 -6.92 2.42 0.75
N ASN A 53 -7.16 2.54 2.04
CA ASN A 53 -8.51 2.69 2.57
C ASN A 53 -8.94 4.16 2.56
N ASP A 54 -10.20 4.41 2.88
CA ASP A 54 -10.79 5.75 2.81
C ASP A 54 -10.13 6.77 3.75
N VAL A 55 -9.46 6.30 4.80
CA VAL A 55 -8.75 7.16 5.75
C VAL A 55 -7.39 7.63 5.22
N ALA A 56 -6.91 7.05 4.12
CA ALA A 56 -5.67 7.50 3.49
C ALA A 56 -5.90 8.83 2.79
N ASN A 57 -5.01 9.79 3.03
CA ASN A 57 -5.16 11.13 2.46
C ASN A 57 -4.58 11.21 1.05
N LEU A 58 -5.27 10.56 0.10
CA LEU A 58 -4.88 10.56 -1.31
C LEU A 58 -5.77 11.46 -2.18
N ASP A 59 -6.62 12.23 -1.55
CA ASP A 59 -7.61 13.04 -2.22
C ASP A 59 -6.99 13.96 -3.28
N GLU A 60 -7.58 13.91 -4.48
CA GLU A 60 -7.12 14.71 -5.60
C GLU A 60 -8.31 15.01 -6.49
N GLY A 61 -8.84 16.23 -6.40
CA GLY A 61 -10.07 16.58 -7.09
C GLY A 61 -11.27 15.81 -6.56
N LEU A 62 -12.11 15.33 -7.46
CA LEU A 62 -13.32 14.59 -7.13
C LEU A 62 -13.18 13.08 -7.40
N MET A 63 -12.05 12.66 -7.93
CA MET A 63 -11.81 11.25 -8.25
C MET A 63 -10.31 10.97 -8.22
N TRP A 64 -9.93 9.91 -7.50
CA TRP A 64 -8.53 9.48 -7.43
C TRP A 64 -8.45 7.96 -7.25
N PRO A 65 -7.35 7.35 -7.72
CA PRO A 65 -7.17 5.90 -7.56
C PRO A 65 -6.76 5.55 -6.14
N ILE A 66 -7.24 4.42 -5.66
CA ILE A 66 -6.90 3.89 -4.33
C ILE A 66 -6.37 2.46 -4.37
N TYR A 67 -6.60 1.74 -5.47
CA TYR A 67 -6.08 0.39 -5.66
C TYR A 67 -5.16 0.37 -6.88
N PHE A 68 -4.02 -0.29 -6.74
CA PHE A 68 -2.98 -0.33 -7.77
C PHE A 68 -2.58 -1.77 -8.04
N ALA A 69 -2.45 -2.13 -9.30
CA ALA A 69 -1.96 -3.42 -9.72
C ALA A 69 -0.44 -3.37 -9.88
N LEU A 70 0.25 -4.37 -9.34
CA LEU A 70 1.71 -4.45 -9.40
C LEU A 70 2.13 -5.77 -10.03
N THR A 71 2.88 -5.70 -11.12
CA THR A 71 3.49 -6.87 -11.74
C THR A 71 4.99 -6.93 -11.49
N GLY A 72 5.58 -5.89 -10.95
CA GLY A 72 6.99 -5.81 -10.62
C GLY A 72 7.30 -4.53 -9.85
N LEU A 73 8.51 -4.43 -9.34
CA LEU A 73 8.99 -3.26 -8.60
C LEU A 73 10.36 -2.85 -9.16
N THR A 74 10.34 -1.92 -10.09
CA THR A 74 11.56 -1.21 -10.49
C THR A 74 11.72 0.06 -9.66
N ALA A 75 12.83 0.77 -9.82
CA ALA A 75 13.05 2.03 -9.10
C ALA A 75 11.91 3.04 -9.33
N ALA A 76 11.29 3.03 -10.51
CA ALA A 76 10.18 3.92 -10.82
C ALA A 76 8.94 3.62 -9.97
N GLU A 77 8.55 2.34 -9.87
CA GLU A 77 7.42 1.94 -9.04
C GLU A 77 7.70 2.15 -7.56
N GLU A 78 8.93 1.87 -7.11
CA GLU A 78 9.31 2.09 -5.71
C GLU A 78 9.16 3.56 -5.32
N ALA A 79 9.64 4.48 -6.17
CA ALA A 79 9.53 5.91 -5.92
C ALA A 79 8.07 6.37 -5.90
N LYS A 80 7.24 5.85 -6.80
CA LYS A 80 5.83 6.17 -6.87
C LYS A 80 5.08 5.70 -5.62
N ILE A 81 5.36 4.48 -5.18
CA ILE A 81 4.76 3.92 -3.97
C ILE A 81 5.17 4.72 -2.73
N ALA A 82 6.45 5.06 -2.61
CA ALA A 82 6.95 5.87 -1.50
C ALA A 82 6.21 7.21 -1.42
N ALA A 83 6.02 7.87 -2.56
CA ALA A 83 5.30 9.14 -2.62
C ALA A 83 3.84 8.98 -2.22
N LEU A 84 3.17 7.92 -2.67
CA LEU A 84 1.79 7.62 -2.30
C LEU A 84 1.64 7.39 -0.81
N VAL A 85 2.53 6.60 -0.22
CA VAL A 85 2.48 6.29 1.21
C VAL A 85 2.71 7.54 2.05
N LYS A 86 3.68 8.38 1.68
CA LYS A 86 3.93 9.64 2.37
C LYS A 86 2.73 10.57 2.30
N LYS A 87 2.08 10.65 1.14
CA LYS A 87 0.89 11.46 0.97
C LYS A 87 -0.27 10.92 1.81
N ALA A 88 -0.42 9.61 1.86
CA ALA A 88 -1.52 8.96 2.56
C ALA A 88 -1.54 9.26 4.06
N VAL A 89 -0.37 9.50 4.67
CA VAL A 89 -0.24 9.75 6.12
C VAL A 89 -0.06 11.23 6.45
N SER A 90 0.01 12.07 5.47
CA SER A 90 0.23 13.52 5.71
C SER A 90 -1.05 14.26 6.09
#